data_cb8263dd4e472350f818c1e4b49834e4
#
_entry.id   cb8263dd4e472350f818c1e4b49834e4
#
_cell.length_a   1.000
_cell.length_b   1.000
_cell.length_c   1.000
_cell.angle_alpha   90.00
_cell.angle_beta   90.00
_cell.angle_gamma   90.00
#
_symmetry.space_group_name_H-M   'P 1'
#
loop_
_entity.id
_entity.type
_entity.pdbx_description
1 polymer ?
#
loop_
_entity_poly.entity_id
_entity_poly.type
_entity_poly.pdbx_seq_one_letter_code
_entity_poly.pdbx_strand_id
1 'polypeptide(L)'
;MRTLRVADLEAKPGEKVSGFVHIIGAEFGIPVTLICGEKEGETVLISGGVHNAEYVGIQAAMQLADELDPKKIAGNIIVIRLMNRTGFEHRTMSLTYEDGKNLNRVFPGNPNGTLSDRIA
;
A
#
# COMPACT_ATOMS: atom_id res chain seq x y z
N MET A 1 19.65 2.90 -14.89
CA MET A 1 18.77 1.74 -14.71
C MET A 1 17.58 2.12 -13.84
N ARG A 2 16.39 1.77 -14.28
CA ARG A 2 15.15 2.08 -13.57
C ARG A 2 15.04 1.25 -12.28
N THR A 3 14.66 1.91 -11.19
CA THR A 3 14.44 1.25 -9.90
C THR A 3 13.13 1.78 -9.33
N LEU A 4 12.28 0.89 -8.86
CA LEU A 4 11.04 1.26 -8.19
C LEU A 4 11.31 1.38 -6.69
N ARG A 5 11.05 2.57 -6.14
CA ARG A 5 11.32 2.82 -4.73
C ARG A 5 10.10 3.47 -4.06
N VAL A 6 9.74 2.95 -2.90
CA VAL A 6 8.73 3.55 -2.02
C VAL A 6 9.30 3.49 -0.61
N ALA A 7 9.58 4.64 -0.02
CA ALA A 7 10.27 4.77 1.27
C ALA A 7 11.56 3.95 1.27
N ASP A 8 11.70 2.97 2.16
CA ASP A 8 12.89 2.14 2.25
C ASP A 8 12.83 0.88 1.39
N LEU A 9 11.70 0.64 0.73
CA LEU A 9 11.56 -0.51 -0.16
C LEU A 9 12.05 -0.18 -1.56
N GLU A 10 12.77 -1.09 -2.16
CA GLU A 10 13.36 -0.90 -3.49
C GLU A 10 13.30 -2.20 -4.29
N ALA A 11 12.83 -2.12 -5.52
CA ALA A 11 12.80 -3.24 -6.46
C ALA A 11 13.44 -2.83 -7.77
N LYS A 12 14.36 -3.68 -8.27
CA LYS A 12 15.00 -3.53 -9.57
C LYS A 12 14.14 -4.20 -10.65
N PRO A 13 14.37 -3.90 -11.95
CA PRO A 13 13.63 -4.54 -13.02
C PRO A 13 13.66 -6.07 -12.91
N GLY A 14 12.50 -6.70 -12.98
CA GLY A 14 12.34 -8.14 -12.82
C GLY A 14 12.20 -8.61 -11.39
N GLU A 15 12.18 -7.70 -10.41
CA GLU A 15 12.08 -8.06 -8.99
C GLU A 15 10.72 -7.72 -8.40
N LYS A 16 10.35 -8.53 -7.41
CA LYS A 16 9.19 -8.29 -6.54
C LYS A 16 9.71 -8.23 -5.10
N VAL A 17 9.39 -7.15 -4.40
CA VAL A 17 9.83 -6.91 -3.03
C VAL A 17 8.63 -6.58 -2.16
N SER A 18 8.46 -7.32 -1.06
CA SER A 18 7.41 -7.06 -0.09
C SER A 18 7.99 -6.60 1.23
N GLY A 19 7.32 -5.68 1.89
CA GLY A 19 7.74 -5.15 3.17
C GLY A 19 6.70 -4.22 3.74
N PHE A 20 7.13 -3.37 4.66
CA PHE A 20 6.26 -2.41 5.32
C PHE A 20 6.77 -1.00 5.08
N VAL A 21 5.86 -0.12 4.68
CA VAL A 21 6.14 1.31 4.57
C VAL A 21 5.77 1.95 5.90
N HIS A 22 6.76 2.50 6.59
CA HIS A 22 6.57 3.11 7.89
C HIS A 22 5.87 4.46 7.75
N ILE A 23 4.87 4.70 8.58
CA ILE A 23 4.13 5.97 8.57
C ILE A 23 4.82 6.92 9.53
N ILE A 24 5.10 8.14 9.07
CA ILE A 24 5.78 9.18 9.86
C ILE A 24 5.03 9.41 11.18
N GLY A 25 5.74 9.24 12.29
CA GLY A 25 5.19 9.45 13.63
C GLY A 25 4.35 8.30 14.18
N ALA A 26 4.27 7.18 13.47
CA ALA A 26 3.57 5.98 13.92
C ALA A 26 4.57 4.86 14.26
N GLU A 27 4.15 3.90 15.06
CA GLU A 27 4.98 2.75 15.45
C GLU A 27 4.77 1.54 14.55
N PHE A 28 4.03 1.69 13.46
CA PHE A 28 3.71 0.58 12.56
C PHE A 28 3.99 0.95 11.11
N GLY A 29 4.09 -0.06 10.27
CA GLY A 29 4.19 0.07 8.83
C GLY A 29 2.97 -0.51 8.14
N ILE A 30 2.72 -0.05 6.93
CA ILE A 30 1.65 -0.54 6.06
C ILE A 30 2.25 -1.56 5.09
N PRO A 31 1.62 -2.74 4.92
CA PRO A 31 2.16 -3.78 4.05
C PRO A 31 2.05 -3.39 2.57
N VAL A 32 3.19 -3.38 1.91
CA VAL A 32 3.31 -2.97 0.51
C VAL A 32 4.12 -4.00 -0.26
N THR A 33 3.72 -4.27 -1.50
CA THR A 33 4.50 -5.08 -2.44
C THR A 33 4.84 -4.22 -3.64
N LEU A 34 6.12 -4.16 -3.97
CA LEU A 34 6.62 -3.49 -5.17
C LEU A 34 6.88 -4.55 -6.24
N ILE A 35 6.34 -4.33 -7.43
CA ILE A 35 6.55 -5.20 -8.58
C ILE A 35 7.15 -4.34 -9.68
N CYS A 36 8.44 -4.52 -9.94
CA CYS A 36 9.16 -3.80 -10.98
C CYS A 36 9.27 -4.70 -12.20
N GLY A 37 8.50 -4.40 -13.24
CA GLY A 37 8.52 -5.18 -14.47
C GLY A 37 9.88 -5.16 -15.16
N GLU A 38 10.21 -6.20 -15.88
CA GLU A 38 11.45 -6.25 -16.65
C GLU A 38 11.53 -5.14 -17.70
N LYS A 39 10.39 -4.82 -18.30
CA LYS A 39 10.30 -3.78 -19.33
C LYS A 39 9.74 -2.50 -18.74
N GLU A 40 10.14 -1.39 -19.30
CA GLU A 40 9.61 -0.09 -18.90
C GLU A 40 8.13 0.05 -19.26
N GLY A 41 7.42 0.89 -18.52
CA GLY A 41 6.02 1.18 -18.72
C GLY A 41 5.52 2.07 -17.61
N GLU A 42 4.21 2.23 -17.54
CA GLU A 42 3.58 3.07 -16.54
C GLU A 42 3.63 2.44 -15.15
N THR A 43 3.41 3.26 -14.13
CA THR A 43 3.32 2.80 -12.75
C THR A 43 1.86 2.84 -12.30
N VAL A 44 1.36 1.71 -11.81
CA VAL A 44 -0.01 1.57 -11.32
C VAL A 44 0.02 1.34 -9.82
N LEU A 45 -0.80 2.09 -9.09
CA LEU A 45 -0.99 1.91 -7.66
C LEU A 45 -2.31 1.19 -7.41
N ILE A 46 -2.24 0.09 -6.68
CA ILE A 46 -3.39 -0.69 -6.27
C ILE A 46 -3.45 -0.68 -4.74
N SER A 47 -4.58 -0.28 -4.17
CA SER A 47 -4.75 -0.25 -2.73
C SER A 47 -5.92 -1.11 -2.29
N GLY A 48 -5.71 -1.91 -1.24
CA GLY A 48 -6.75 -2.67 -0.56
C GLY A 48 -6.92 -2.21 0.87
N GLY A 49 -8.12 -2.34 1.42
CA GLY A 49 -8.36 -2.06 2.82
C GLY A 49 -8.31 -0.59 3.23
N VAL A 50 -8.68 0.33 2.35
CA VAL A 50 -8.93 1.73 2.73
C VAL A 50 -10.04 1.74 3.79
N HIS A 51 -11.08 0.95 3.57
CA HIS A 51 -12.02 0.55 4.60
C HIS A 51 -11.67 -0.89 5.02
N ASN A 52 -11.28 -1.04 6.26
CA ASN A 52 -10.67 -2.28 6.77
C ASN A 52 -11.64 -3.47 6.86
N ALA A 53 -12.96 -3.24 6.82
CA ALA A 53 -13.95 -4.32 6.83
C ALA A 53 -14.31 -4.82 5.42
N GLU A 54 -13.82 -4.18 4.38
CA GLU A 54 -14.04 -4.62 3.00
C GLU A 54 -13.00 -5.68 2.63
N TYR A 55 -13.17 -6.87 3.19
CA TYR A 55 -12.20 -7.97 3.11
C TYR A 55 -11.93 -8.47 1.69
N VAL A 56 -12.91 -8.35 0.81
CA VAL A 56 -12.76 -8.77 -0.60
C VAL A 56 -11.63 -8.00 -1.28
N GLY A 57 -11.56 -6.70 -1.06
CA GLY A 57 -10.49 -5.85 -1.62
C GLY A 57 -9.13 -6.18 -1.02
N ILE A 58 -9.08 -6.45 0.28
CA ILE A 58 -7.84 -6.85 0.96
C ILE A 58 -7.35 -8.18 0.40
N GLN A 59 -8.23 -9.17 0.29
CA GLN A 59 -7.90 -10.48 -0.26
C GLN A 59 -7.43 -10.37 -1.71
N ALA A 60 -8.11 -9.55 -2.52
CA ALA A 60 -7.72 -9.34 -3.92
C ALA A 60 -6.33 -8.71 -4.02
N ALA A 61 -6.01 -7.73 -3.18
CA ALA A 61 -4.69 -7.09 -3.16
C ALA A 61 -3.61 -8.09 -2.77
N MET A 62 -3.86 -8.92 -1.77
CA MET A 62 -2.93 -9.97 -1.35
C MET A 62 -2.68 -10.98 -2.45
N GLN A 63 -3.72 -11.42 -3.15
CA GLN A 63 -3.59 -12.37 -4.26
C GLN A 63 -2.82 -11.76 -5.43
N LEU A 64 -3.10 -10.51 -5.78
CA LEU A 64 -2.36 -9.82 -6.84
C LEU A 64 -0.88 -9.70 -6.50
N ALA A 65 -0.57 -9.33 -5.25
CA ALA A 65 0.82 -9.23 -4.80
C ALA A 65 1.55 -10.57 -4.90
N ASP A 66 0.87 -11.67 -4.62
CA ASP A 66 1.43 -13.00 -4.68
C ASP A 66 1.58 -13.53 -6.11
N GLU A 67 0.57 -13.33 -6.95
CA GLU A 67 0.47 -13.97 -8.27
C GLU A 67 1.16 -13.21 -9.39
N LEU A 68 1.29 -11.89 -9.30
CA LEU A 68 1.89 -11.10 -10.38
C LEU A 68 3.39 -11.39 -10.51
N ASP A 69 3.81 -11.72 -11.72
CA ASP A 69 5.20 -12.04 -12.03
C ASP A 69 5.87 -10.84 -12.70
N PRO A 70 6.89 -10.24 -12.08
CA PRO A 70 7.57 -9.08 -12.66
C PRO A 70 8.20 -9.36 -14.00
N LYS A 71 8.52 -10.61 -14.30
CA LYS A 71 9.10 -10.99 -15.60
C LYS A 71 8.09 -10.94 -16.74
N LYS A 72 6.80 -10.87 -16.42
CA LYS A 72 5.71 -10.86 -17.40
C LYS A 72 5.02 -9.51 -17.50
N ILE A 73 5.54 -8.49 -16.82
CA ILE A 73 4.92 -7.17 -16.70
C ILE A 73 5.81 -6.12 -17.34
N ALA A 74 5.20 -5.19 -18.08
CA ALA A 74 5.83 -3.95 -18.50
C ALA A 74 5.35 -2.82 -17.59
N GLY A 75 6.28 -2.06 -17.02
CA GLY A 75 5.97 -1.02 -16.04
C GLY A 75 6.08 -1.52 -14.62
N ASN A 76 5.48 -0.77 -13.71
CA ASN A 76 5.58 -1.04 -12.28
C ASN A 76 4.20 -1.15 -11.66
N ILE A 77 4.10 -1.99 -10.63
CA ILE A 77 2.87 -2.10 -9.83
C ILE A 77 3.24 -1.97 -8.36
N ILE A 78 2.56 -1.06 -7.67
CA ILE A 78 2.69 -0.87 -6.23
C ILE A 78 1.39 -1.36 -5.61
N VAL A 79 1.45 -2.40 -4.78
CA VAL A 79 0.26 -2.96 -4.14
C VAL A 79 0.31 -2.65 -2.64
N ILE A 80 -0.62 -1.82 -2.18
CA ILE A 80 -0.82 -1.59 -0.75
C ILE A 80 -1.86 -2.62 -0.31
N ARG A 81 -1.41 -3.65 0.40
CA ARG A 81 -2.24 -4.82 0.70
C ARG A 81 -3.30 -4.56 1.77
N LEU A 82 -3.03 -3.65 2.70
CA LEU A 82 -3.96 -3.27 3.76
C LEU A 82 -3.63 -1.85 4.22
N MET A 83 -4.30 -0.87 3.63
CA MET A 83 -4.00 0.54 3.91
C MET A 83 -4.41 0.95 5.33
N ASN A 84 -5.60 0.56 5.78
CA ASN A 84 -6.07 0.85 7.14
C ASN A 84 -5.75 -0.31 8.08
N ARG A 85 -4.46 -0.54 8.32
CA ARG A 85 -3.98 -1.67 9.10
C ARG A 85 -4.48 -1.66 10.53
N THR A 86 -4.37 -0.55 11.24
CA THR A 86 -4.77 -0.48 12.65
C THR A 86 -6.28 -0.59 12.81
N GLY A 87 -7.06 -0.08 11.87
CA GLY A 87 -8.49 -0.29 11.84
C GLY A 87 -8.85 -1.77 11.71
N PHE A 88 -8.11 -2.49 10.86
CA PHE A 88 -8.28 -3.93 10.70
C PHE A 88 -7.97 -4.66 12.01
N GLU A 89 -6.86 -4.35 12.65
CA GLU A 89 -6.45 -4.98 13.90
C GLU A 89 -7.42 -4.71 15.04
N HIS A 90 -7.99 -3.50 15.11
CA HIS A 90 -8.93 -3.09 16.15
C HIS A 90 -10.41 -3.24 15.75
N ARG A 91 -10.69 -3.71 14.53
CA ARG A 91 -12.03 -3.99 14.01
C ARG A 91 -12.94 -2.76 14.03
N THR A 92 -12.42 -1.64 13.57
CA THR A 92 -13.17 -0.37 13.51
C THR A 92 -14.13 -0.30 12.32
N MET A 93 -14.17 -1.30 11.49
CA MET A 93 -14.94 -1.41 10.25
C MET A 93 -14.44 -0.50 9.14
N SER A 94 -14.60 0.82 9.22
CA SER A 94 -14.24 1.72 8.13
C SER A 94 -13.38 2.91 8.58
N LEU A 95 -13.25 3.14 9.86
CA LEU A 95 -12.54 4.31 10.37
C LEU A 95 -11.13 3.94 10.84
N THR A 96 -10.21 4.88 10.71
CA THR A 96 -8.87 4.72 11.28
C THR A 96 -8.98 4.74 12.80
N TYR A 97 -8.36 3.76 13.45
CA TYR A 97 -8.48 3.57 14.89
C TYR A 97 -8.02 4.79 15.70
N GLU A 98 -6.87 5.36 15.32
CA GLU A 98 -6.21 6.40 16.11
C GLU A 98 -6.91 7.75 16.09
N ASP A 99 -7.45 8.17 14.96
CA ASP A 99 -8.06 9.49 14.82
C ASP A 99 -9.54 9.47 14.47
N GLY A 100 -10.11 8.29 14.24
CA GLY A 100 -11.52 8.12 13.95
C GLY A 100 -11.99 8.69 12.61
N LYS A 101 -11.06 9.03 11.72
CA LYS A 101 -11.40 9.57 10.41
C LYS A 101 -11.65 8.46 9.39
N ASN A 102 -12.46 8.78 8.39
CA ASN A 102 -12.64 7.92 7.22
C ASN A 102 -11.49 8.20 6.23
N LEU A 103 -10.60 7.24 6.08
CA LEU A 103 -9.41 7.38 5.22
C LEU A 103 -9.77 7.77 3.79
N ASN A 104 -10.90 7.30 3.28
CA ASN A 104 -11.36 7.63 1.92
C ASN A 104 -11.90 9.06 1.78
N ARG A 105 -11.86 9.86 2.83
CA ARG A 105 -12.29 11.26 2.81
C ARG A 105 -11.14 12.24 3.00
N VAL A 106 -9.92 11.76 3.19
CA VAL A 106 -8.78 12.61 3.51
C VAL A 106 -7.70 12.67 2.43
N PHE A 107 -7.83 11.92 1.35
CA PHE A 107 -6.89 12.02 0.23
C PHE A 107 -6.94 13.42 -0.40
N PRO A 108 -5.82 13.98 -0.81
CA PRO A 108 -4.49 13.38 -0.96
C PRO A 108 -3.63 13.39 0.30
N GLY A 109 -4.20 13.68 1.47
CA GLY A 109 -3.49 13.66 2.71
C GLY A 109 -2.77 14.95 3.07
N ASN A 110 -2.12 14.93 4.23
CA ASN A 110 -1.34 16.04 4.75
C ASN A 110 -0.23 15.48 5.65
N PRO A 111 1.04 15.68 5.32
CA PRO A 111 2.14 15.15 6.13
C PRO A 111 2.21 15.73 7.56
N ASN A 112 1.54 16.87 7.78
CA ASN A 112 1.46 17.51 9.11
C ASN A 112 0.11 17.31 9.79
N GLY A 113 -0.76 16.48 9.23
CA GLY A 113 -2.08 16.21 9.78
C GLY A 113 -2.09 15.07 10.81
N THR A 114 -3.29 14.56 11.09
CA THR A 114 -3.47 13.40 11.97
C THR A 114 -3.04 12.12 11.26
N LEU A 115 -3.14 10.96 11.90
CA LEU A 115 -2.64 9.71 11.34
C LEU A 115 -3.26 9.39 9.96
N SER A 116 -4.58 9.52 9.82
CA SER A 116 -5.24 9.28 8.52
C SER A 116 -4.69 10.19 7.43
N ASP A 117 -4.46 11.46 7.73
CA ASP A 117 -3.89 12.42 6.78
C ASP A 117 -2.49 12.01 6.36
N ARG A 118 -1.70 11.45 7.27
CA ARG A 118 -0.33 11.01 6.97
C ARG A 118 -0.28 9.69 6.21
N ILE A 119 -1.27 8.81 6.39
CA ILE A 119 -1.40 7.59 5.61
C ILE A 119 -1.78 7.93 4.16
N ALA A 120 -2.73 8.84 3.97
CA ALA A 120 -3.19 9.25 2.65
C ALA A 120 -2.11 10.03 1.88
#